data_0c3ffd7701a18c302186474fde87650d
#
_entry.id   0c3ffd7701a18c302186474fde87650d
#
_cell.length_a   1.000
_cell.length_b   1.000
_cell.length_c   1.000
_cell.angle_alpha   90.00
_cell.angle_beta   90.00
_cell.angle_gamma   90.00
#
_symmetry.space_group_name_H-M   'P 1'
#
loop_
_entity.id
_entity.type
_entity.pdbx_description
1 polymer ?
#
loop_
_entity_poly.entity_id
_entity_poly.type
_entity_poly.pdbx_seq_one_letter_code
_entity_poly.pdbx_strand_id
1 'polypeptide(L)'
;MPRMIPLRETLTVEFKSDTKKYGDADLFEDVVAFANTDGGDLYLGVEDDGTITGVHKDHSNPITLGAYIANNTVPPISARTEIIDEEHPVLKISVPKFYGGIVATRAGKMLRRRMKSDNTPENVPMYPNEIATRLSDLRLWIIQR
;
A
#
# COMPACT_ATOMS: atom_id res chain seq x y z
N MET A 1 8.83 -26.34 1.79
CA MET A 1 8.92 -25.06 2.49
C MET A 1 7.57 -24.36 2.48
N PRO A 2 7.12 -23.84 3.62
CA PRO A 2 5.88 -23.06 3.64
C PRO A 2 6.06 -21.80 2.79
N ARG A 3 5.00 -21.42 2.12
CA ARG A 3 4.97 -20.19 1.33
C ARG A 3 5.04 -18.98 2.27
N MET A 4 5.90 -18.01 1.95
CA MET A 4 6.06 -16.79 2.75
C MET A 4 5.04 -15.69 2.39
N ILE A 5 4.33 -15.85 1.28
CA ILE A 5 3.37 -14.88 0.76
C ILE A 5 1.96 -15.34 1.12
N PRO A 6 1.06 -14.46 1.59
CA PRO A 6 -0.33 -14.84 1.83
C PRO A 6 -0.98 -15.47 0.61
N LEU A 7 -2.04 -16.28 0.84
CA LEU A 7 -2.70 -16.99 -0.25
C LEU A 7 -3.69 -16.11 -1.02
N ARG A 8 -4.15 -15.01 -0.45
CA ARG A 8 -5.16 -14.14 -1.07
C ARG A 8 -5.03 -12.70 -0.59
N GLU A 9 -5.60 -11.79 -1.36
CA GLU A 9 -5.72 -10.38 -0.98
C GLU A 9 -6.72 -10.20 0.16
N THR A 10 -6.45 -9.21 1.01
CA THR A 10 -7.31 -8.81 2.13
C THR A 10 -7.28 -7.28 2.25
N LEU A 11 -7.93 -6.74 3.28
CA LEU A 11 -7.86 -5.30 3.55
C LEU A 11 -6.41 -4.82 3.69
N THR A 12 -5.52 -5.67 4.23
CA THR A 12 -4.11 -5.34 4.48
C THR A 12 -3.12 -6.08 3.58
N VAL A 13 -3.61 -6.75 2.54
CA VAL A 13 -2.76 -7.49 1.58
C VAL A 13 -3.23 -7.20 0.16
N GLU A 14 -2.31 -6.77 -0.69
CA GLU A 14 -2.57 -6.53 -2.10
C GLU A 14 -1.53 -7.24 -2.96
N PHE A 15 -1.99 -7.86 -4.05
CA PHE A 15 -1.13 -8.47 -5.07
C PHE A 15 -1.19 -7.64 -6.34
N LYS A 16 -0.04 -7.38 -6.96
CA LYS A 16 0.03 -6.71 -8.25
C LYS A 16 1.00 -7.44 -9.17
N SER A 17 0.55 -7.72 -10.37
CA SER A 17 1.40 -8.25 -11.41
C SER A 17 2.51 -7.25 -11.73
N ASP A 18 3.72 -7.73 -11.95
CA ASP A 18 4.86 -6.91 -12.30
C ASP A 18 5.61 -7.50 -13.51
N THR A 19 4.97 -8.41 -14.24
CA THR A 19 5.52 -8.93 -15.50
C THR A 19 5.69 -7.81 -16.51
N LYS A 20 4.70 -6.92 -16.59
CA LYS A 20 4.84 -5.59 -17.13
C LYS A 20 5.03 -4.65 -15.94
N LYS A 21 6.03 -3.79 -15.95
CA LYS A 21 6.35 -2.93 -14.82
C LYS A 21 5.10 -2.23 -14.27
N TYR A 22 4.80 -2.46 -12.99
CA TYR A 22 3.70 -1.80 -12.31
C TYR A 22 3.97 -0.29 -12.24
N GLY A 23 2.97 0.51 -12.58
CA GLY A 23 3.12 1.95 -12.69
C GLY A 23 3.38 2.64 -11.36
N ASP A 24 4.24 3.66 -11.38
CA ASP A 24 4.63 4.39 -10.18
C ASP A 24 3.44 5.10 -9.54
N ALA A 25 2.58 5.74 -10.34
CA ALA A 25 1.40 6.43 -9.82
C ALA A 25 0.47 5.46 -9.08
N ASP A 26 0.24 4.28 -9.65
CA ASP A 26 -0.57 3.24 -9.02
C ASP A 26 0.07 2.73 -7.73
N LEU A 27 1.39 2.59 -7.72
CA LEU A 27 2.14 2.19 -6.54
C LEU A 27 1.93 3.19 -5.38
N PHE A 28 2.06 4.49 -5.67
CA PHE A 28 1.87 5.52 -4.65
C PHE A 28 0.44 5.55 -4.13
N GLU A 29 -0.55 5.32 -4.99
CA GLU A 29 -1.95 5.24 -4.59
C GLU A 29 -2.20 4.06 -3.66
N ASP A 30 -1.59 2.90 -3.93
CA ASP A 30 -1.68 1.74 -3.04
C ASP A 30 -1.07 2.05 -1.66
N VAL A 31 0.09 2.66 -1.63
CA VAL A 31 0.78 3.04 -0.39
C VAL A 31 -0.10 3.99 0.45
N VAL A 32 -0.64 5.01 -0.19
CA VAL A 32 -1.51 6.00 0.48
C VAL A 32 -2.77 5.33 1.02
N ALA A 33 -3.39 4.46 0.23
CA ALA A 33 -4.59 3.76 0.66
C ALA A 33 -4.34 2.89 1.90
N PHE A 34 -3.22 2.17 1.94
CA PHE A 34 -2.82 1.39 3.12
C PHE A 34 -2.57 2.29 4.33
N ALA A 35 -1.80 3.36 4.16
CA ALA A 35 -1.46 4.28 5.26
C ALA A 35 -2.70 4.91 5.88
N ASN A 36 -3.71 5.21 5.08
CA ASN A 36 -4.97 5.81 5.54
C ASN A 36 -5.97 4.80 6.10
N THR A 37 -5.65 3.52 6.08
CA THR A 37 -6.53 2.47 6.61
C THR A 37 -5.85 1.78 7.79
N ASP A 38 -5.38 0.57 7.62
CA ASP A 38 -4.76 -0.20 8.72
C ASP A 38 -3.29 -0.52 8.45
N GLY A 39 -2.68 0.14 7.46
CA GLY A 39 -1.40 -0.29 6.94
C GLY A 39 -1.55 -1.55 6.11
N GLY A 40 -0.47 -2.16 5.71
CA GLY A 40 -0.54 -3.41 4.98
C GLY A 40 0.69 -3.70 4.14
N ASP A 41 0.61 -4.80 3.42
CA ASP A 41 1.68 -5.30 2.58
C ASP A 41 1.25 -5.38 1.12
N LEU A 42 2.02 -4.74 0.26
CA LEU A 42 1.89 -4.84 -1.19
C LEU A 42 2.94 -5.81 -1.71
N TYR A 43 2.51 -6.78 -2.49
CA TYR A 43 3.41 -7.77 -3.11
C TYR A 43 3.43 -7.55 -4.61
N LEU A 44 4.55 -7.07 -5.15
CA LEU A 44 4.77 -6.97 -6.60
C LEU A 44 5.35 -8.27 -7.11
N GLY A 45 4.76 -8.80 -8.16
CA GLY A 45 5.17 -10.07 -8.74
C GLY A 45 4.29 -11.24 -8.34
N VAL A 46 3.08 -10.93 -7.84
CA VAL A 46 2.05 -11.91 -7.50
C VAL A 46 0.78 -11.53 -8.24
N GLU A 47 0.19 -12.50 -8.96
CA GLU A 47 -1.05 -12.28 -9.69
C GLU A 47 -2.25 -12.31 -8.74
N ASP A 48 -3.41 -11.83 -9.20
CA ASP A 48 -4.63 -11.74 -8.38
C ASP A 48 -5.05 -13.08 -7.76
N ASP A 49 -4.77 -14.17 -8.43
CA ASP A 49 -5.08 -15.53 -7.95
C ASP A 49 -4.01 -16.09 -7.00
N GLY A 50 -2.97 -15.32 -6.71
CA GLY A 50 -1.88 -15.72 -5.86
C GLY A 50 -0.72 -16.41 -6.57
N THR A 51 -0.76 -16.56 -7.88
CA THR A 51 0.35 -17.13 -8.66
C THR A 51 1.56 -16.21 -8.61
N ILE A 52 2.72 -16.77 -8.29
CA ILE A 52 3.97 -16.00 -8.21
C ILE A 52 4.62 -15.95 -9.58
N THR A 53 4.73 -14.75 -10.14
CA THR A 53 5.30 -14.50 -11.47
C THR A 53 6.59 -13.70 -11.42
N GLY A 54 6.88 -13.06 -10.29
CA GLY A 54 8.12 -12.33 -10.05
C GLY A 54 8.08 -10.87 -10.47
N VAL A 55 9.03 -10.11 -9.93
CA VAL A 55 9.14 -8.67 -10.18
C VAL A 55 9.75 -8.37 -11.55
N HIS A 56 9.38 -7.22 -12.09
CA HIS A 56 10.06 -6.64 -13.24
C HIS A 56 11.51 -6.28 -12.85
N LYS A 57 12.42 -6.35 -13.82
CA LYS A 57 13.84 -6.04 -13.59
C LYS A 57 14.05 -4.64 -12.98
N ASP A 58 13.19 -3.68 -13.30
CA ASP A 58 13.29 -2.31 -12.80
C ASP A 58 12.90 -2.19 -11.32
N HIS A 59 12.27 -3.21 -10.75
CA HIS A 59 11.91 -3.28 -9.34
C HIS A 59 12.82 -4.23 -8.54
N SER A 60 13.95 -4.62 -9.09
CA SER A 60 14.87 -5.56 -8.43
C SER A 60 15.72 -4.94 -7.33
N ASN A 61 15.77 -3.59 -7.26
CA ASN A 61 16.51 -2.88 -6.21
C ASN A 61 15.55 -2.21 -5.22
N PRO A 62 15.31 -2.81 -4.05
CA PRO A 62 14.34 -2.27 -3.09
C PRO A 62 14.82 -1.01 -2.36
N ILE A 63 16.13 -0.74 -2.32
CA ILE A 63 16.68 0.36 -1.52
C ILE A 63 16.22 1.73 -2.05
N THR A 64 16.29 1.93 -3.36
CA THR A 64 15.89 3.19 -3.98
C THR A 64 14.38 3.40 -3.95
N LEU A 65 13.61 2.32 -3.91
CA LEU A 65 12.15 2.41 -3.93
C LEU A 65 11.58 3.02 -2.64
N GLY A 66 12.15 2.69 -1.50
CA GLY A 66 11.73 3.27 -0.21
C GLY A 66 11.83 4.80 -0.22
N ALA A 67 12.95 5.33 -0.68
CA ALA A 67 13.14 6.78 -0.81
C ALA A 67 12.18 7.39 -1.84
N TYR A 68 11.94 6.70 -2.94
CA TYR A 68 11.03 7.14 -3.99
C TYR A 68 9.60 7.25 -3.47
N ILE A 69 9.15 6.26 -2.69
CA ILE A 69 7.84 6.29 -2.03
C ILE A 69 7.74 7.48 -1.08
N ALA A 70 8.74 7.69 -0.22
CA ALA A 70 8.73 8.79 0.74
C ALA A 70 8.68 10.16 0.04
N ASN A 71 9.35 10.30 -1.09
CA ASN A 71 9.36 11.55 -1.86
C ASN A 71 8.05 11.83 -2.61
N ASN A 72 7.18 10.84 -2.75
CA ASN A 72 5.94 10.94 -3.51
C ASN A 72 4.68 10.75 -2.66
N THR A 73 4.81 10.80 -1.35
CA THR A 73 3.70 10.80 -0.39
C THR A 73 3.79 12.01 0.52
N VAL A 74 2.65 12.55 0.94
CA VAL A 74 2.55 13.77 1.76
C VAL A 74 1.57 13.51 2.91
N PRO A 75 1.99 13.51 4.18
CA PRO A 75 3.39 13.51 4.64
C PRO A 75 4.17 12.29 4.15
N PRO A 76 5.51 12.35 4.14
CA PRO A 76 6.31 11.21 3.68
C PRO A 76 6.03 9.93 4.47
N ILE A 77 5.84 8.83 3.75
CA ILE A 77 5.63 7.51 4.35
C ILE A 77 6.93 6.70 4.23
N SER A 78 7.39 6.18 5.36
CA SER A 78 8.54 5.29 5.41
C SER A 78 8.06 3.85 5.26
N ALA A 79 7.98 3.38 4.02
CA ALA A 79 7.66 2.00 3.74
C ALA A 79 8.91 1.14 3.84
N ARG A 80 8.74 -0.08 4.36
CA ARG A 80 9.81 -1.07 4.38
C ARG A 80 9.72 -1.89 3.10
N THR A 81 10.83 -2.04 2.40
CA THR A 81 10.90 -2.80 1.15
C THR A 81 11.89 -3.94 1.28
N GLU A 82 11.51 -5.12 0.80
CA GLU A 82 12.39 -6.29 0.79
C GLU A 82 12.06 -7.22 -0.37
N ILE A 83 13.06 -7.94 -0.84
CA ILE A 83 12.88 -9.00 -1.83
C ILE A 83 12.66 -10.31 -1.10
N ILE A 84 11.55 -10.97 -1.41
CA ILE A 84 11.27 -12.32 -0.91
C ILE A 84 11.75 -13.30 -1.97
N ASP A 85 12.61 -14.22 -1.54
CA ASP A 85 13.20 -15.22 -2.41
C ASP A 85 12.29 -16.44 -2.53
N GLU A 86 11.33 -16.34 -3.42
CA GLU A 86 10.40 -17.39 -3.80
C GLU A 86 10.88 -18.05 -5.09
N GLU A 87 10.06 -18.87 -5.74
CA GLU A 87 10.35 -19.44 -7.05
C GLU A 87 10.78 -18.36 -8.03
N HIS A 88 10.08 -17.22 -7.99
CA HIS A 88 10.49 -15.99 -8.64
C HIS A 88 10.57 -14.89 -7.58
N PRO A 89 11.56 -13.97 -7.64
CA PRO A 89 11.67 -12.90 -6.65
C PRO A 89 10.42 -12.02 -6.61
N VAL A 90 9.94 -11.75 -5.41
CA VAL A 90 8.77 -10.91 -5.14
C VAL A 90 9.22 -9.72 -4.30
N LEU A 91 8.76 -8.53 -4.64
CA LEU A 91 9.03 -7.34 -3.85
C LEU A 91 7.88 -7.12 -2.88
N LYS A 92 8.19 -7.18 -1.59
CA LYS A 92 7.23 -6.87 -0.52
C LYS A 92 7.45 -5.44 -0.06
N ILE A 93 6.39 -4.65 -0.07
CA ILE A 93 6.38 -3.27 0.41
C ILE A 93 5.43 -3.21 1.61
N SER A 94 5.99 -3.04 2.80
CA SER A 94 5.22 -2.96 4.05
C SER A 94 4.96 -1.50 4.39
N VAL A 95 3.69 -1.12 4.48
CA VAL A 95 3.25 0.25 4.70
C VAL A 95 2.67 0.36 6.11
N PRO A 96 3.20 1.25 6.96
CA PRO A 96 2.62 1.46 8.29
C PRO A 96 1.31 2.25 8.20
N LYS A 97 0.42 2.01 9.15
CA LYS A 97 -0.74 2.88 9.34
C LYS A 97 -0.25 4.26 9.79
N PHE A 98 -0.79 5.31 9.20
CA PHE A 98 -0.46 6.68 9.57
C PHE A 98 -1.46 7.20 10.59
N TYR A 99 -0.99 7.59 11.76
CA TYR A 99 -1.84 8.04 12.87
C TYR A 99 -1.95 9.56 12.97
N GLY A 100 -1.13 10.31 12.27
CA GLY A 100 -1.04 11.77 12.40
C GLY A 100 -1.99 12.58 11.54
N GLY A 101 -2.95 11.95 10.87
CA GLY A 101 -3.89 12.63 9.98
C GLY A 101 -4.19 11.81 8.74
N ILE A 102 -4.09 12.44 7.58
CA ILE A 102 -4.38 11.82 6.28
C ILE A 102 -3.16 11.97 5.39
N VAL A 103 -2.86 10.90 4.65
CA VAL A 103 -1.77 10.90 3.67
C VAL A 103 -2.37 11.07 2.28
N ALA A 104 -1.69 11.86 1.45
CA ALA A 104 -2.02 12.01 0.04
C ALA A 104 -0.82 11.60 -0.82
N THR A 105 -1.08 11.23 -2.07
CA THR A 105 0.00 11.18 -3.06
C THR A 105 0.46 12.62 -3.35
N ARG A 106 1.66 12.77 -3.88
CA ARG A 106 2.15 14.09 -4.29
C ARG A 106 1.25 14.75 -5.34
N ALA A 107 0.54 13.94 -6.13
CA ALA A 107 -0.46 14.42 -7.08
C ALA A 107 -1.79 14.85 -6.41
N GLY A 108 -1.91 14.69 -5.09
CA GLY A 108 -3.06 15.17 -4.31
C GLY A 108 -4.17 14.15 -4.11
N LYS A 109 -3.96 12.89 -4.41
CA LYS A 109 -4.99 11.86 -4.21
C LYS A 109 -4.95 11.32 -2.79
N MET A 110 -6.10 11.34 -2.13
CA MET A 110 -6.31 10.76 -0.80
C MET A 110 -7.22 9.55 -0.95
N LEU A 111 -6.66 8.38 -0.73
CA LEU A 111 -7.34 7.10 -0.93
C LEU A 111 -7.37 6.31 0.37
N ARG A 112 -8.34 5.41 0.49
CA ARG A 112 -8.41 4.42 1.56
C ARG A 112 -8.74 3.06 0.99
N ARG A 113 -8.50 2.02 1.78
CA ARG A 113 -8.90 0.66 1.44
C ARG A 113 -10.31 0.40 1.94
N ARG A 114 -11.05 -0.44 1.21
CA ARG A 114 -12.31 -1.01 1.69
C ARG A 114 -12.51 -2.39 1.09
N MET A 115 -13.39 -3.18 1.70
CA MET A 115 -13.79 -4.47 1.16
C MET A 115 -15.06 -4.29 0.33
N LYS A 116 -15.06 -4.88 -0.87
CA LYS A 116 -16.27 -4.94 -1.71
C LYS A 116 -17.21 -6.03 -1.21
N SER A 117 -18.45 -6.03 -1.73
CA SER A 117 -19.45 -7.03 -1.36
C SER A 117 -19.05 -8.47 -1.70
N ASP A 118 -18.17 -8.67 -2.68
CA ASP A 118 -17.64 -9.98 -3.05
C ASP A 118 -16.44 -10.41 -2.20
N ASN A 119 -16.13 -9.64 -1.14
CA ASN A 119 -15.06 -9.90 -0.18
C ASN A 119 -13.65 -9.71 -0.76
N THR A 120 -13.51 -8.92 -1.83
CA THR A 120 -12.22 -8.50 -2.36
C THR A 120 -11.94 -7.04 -2.01
N PRO A 121 -10.67 -6.66 -1.78
CA PRO A 121 -10.34 -5.28 -1.42
C PRO A 121 -10.27 -4.36 -2.63
N GLU A 122 -10.50 -3.06 -2.39
CA GLU A 122 -10.27 -2.02 -3.39
C GLU A 122 -9.78 -0.74 -2.74
N ASN A 123 -9.13 0.10 -3.54
CA ASN A 123 -8.79 1.46 -3.15
C ASN A 123 -9.90 2.40 -3.61
N VAL A 124 -10.36 3.27 -2.72
CA VAL A 124 -11.41 4.25 -3.04
C VAL A 124 -11.00 5.64 -2.59
N PRO A 125 -11.46 6.69 -3.26
CA PRO A 125 -11.20 8.06 -2.81
C PRO A 125 -11.80 8.31 -1.43
N MET A 126 -11.12 9.10 -0.62
CA MET A 126 -11.71 9.63 0.61
C MET A 126 -12.57 10.84 0.24
N TYR A 127 -13.86 10.79 0.61
CA TYR A 127 -14.77 11.88 0.37
C TYR A 127 -14.65 12.97 1.45
N PRO A 128 -15.08 14.23 1.17
CA PRO A 128 -14.93 15.33 2.10
C PRO A 128 -15.50 15.06 3.50
N ASN A 129 -16.63 14.36 3.62
CA ASN A 129 -17.21 14.01 4.91
C ASN A 129 -16.33 13.02 5.68
N GLU A 130 -15.71 12.08 4.99
CA GLU A 130 -14.78 11.12 5.61
C GLU A 130 -13.51 11.84 6.11
N ILE A 131 -12.99 12.77 5.31
CA ILE A 131 -11.84 13.59 5.67
C ILE A 131 -12.14 14.41 6.91
N ALA A 132 -13.29 15.10 6.93
CA ALA A 132 -13.72 15.92 8.05
C ALA A 132 -13.89 15.10 9.32
N THR A 133 -14.50 13.93 9.25
CA THR A 133 -14.68 13.03 10.39
C THR A 133 -13.34 12.59 10.96
N ARG A 134 -12.42 12.17 10.09
CA ARG A 134 -11.11 11.72 10.53
C ARG A 134 -10.33 12.82 11.24
N LEU A 135 -10.32 14.03 10.71
CA LEU A 135 -9.64 15.16 11.31
C LEU A 135 -10.27 15.59 12.63
N SER A 136 -11.58 15.51 12.74
CA SER A 136 -12.30 15.77 14.00
C SER A 136 -11.96 14.73 15.07
N ASP A 137 -11.92 13.45 14.71
CA ASP A 137 -11.56 12.38 15.63
C ASP A 137 -10.13 12.54 16.13
N LEU A 138 -9.22 12.89 15.25
CA LEU A 138 -7.82 13.16 15.62
C LEU A 138 -7.71 14.32 16.59
N ARG A 139 -8.45 15.39 16.35
CA ARG A 139 -8.48 16.57 17.24
C ARG A 139 -9.02 16.22 18.63
N LEU A 140 -10.09 15.44 18.70
CA LEU A 140 -10.67 15.01 19.97
C LEU A 140 -9.67 14.14 20.75
N TRP A 141 -9.00 13.23 20.07
CA TRP A 141 -7.97 12.38 20.69
C TRP A 141 -6.83 13.22 21.27
N ILE A 142 -6.36 14.25 20.57
CA ILE A 142 -5.31 15.13 21.06
C ILE A 142 -5.75 15.90 22.29
N ILE A 143 -6.99 16.37 22.33
CA ILE A 143 -7.53 17.15 23.47
C ILE A 143 -7.70 16.27 24.71
N GLN A 144 -8.10 15.03 24.54
CA GLN A 144 -8.43 14.12 25.63
C GLN A 144 -7.20 13.45 26.30
N ARG A 145 -6.07 13.44 25.65
CA ARG A 145 -4.91 12.73 26.20
C ARG A 145 -4.11 13.54 27.22
#